data_0a20a30b8f39025ef8c817280cedaa16
#
_entry.id   0a20a30b8f39025ef8c817280cedaa16
#
_cell.length_a   1.000
_cell.length_b   1.000
_cell.length_c   1.000
_cell.angle_alpha   90.00
_cell.angle_beta   90.00
_cell.angle_gamma   90.00
#
_symmetry.space_group_name_H-M   'P 1'
#
loop_
_entity.id
_entity.type
_entity.pdbx_description
1 polymer ?
#
loop_
_entity_poly.entity_id
_entity_poly.type
_entity_poly.pdbx_seq_one_letter_code
_entity_poly.pdbx_strand_id
1 'polypeptide(L)'
;MRTPLLDHITQINDLRRLSEGDLTQLANELRTATISAVSKTGGHLGAGLGVVELTVALHYVFATPEDRLIWDVGHQAYPHKILTGRRDRINSLRQKDGLSGFTKRMESEFDPFGAGHSSTSISAGLGMAVASEMQGIFRNVIAVIGDGAMSAGMAYEAMNNAGATNCLLYTSPSPRDRTRSRMPSSA
;
A
#
# COMPACT_ATOMS: atom_id res chain seq x y z
N MET A 1 16.92 -2.68 18.63
CA MET A 1 15.76 -3.58 18.59
C MET A 1 16.10 -4.64 17.56
N ARG A 2 15.90 -5.94 17.86
CA ARG A 2 16.25 -6.99 16.91
C ARG A 2 15.07 -7.22 15.95
N THR A 3 15.34 -7.23 14.64
CA THR A 3 14.36 -7.47 13.58
C THR A 3 14.91 -8.57 12.65
N PRO A 4 15.07 -9.81 13.17
CA PRO A 4 15.84 -10.85 12.49
C PRO A 4 15.29 -11.21 11.10
N LEU A 5 13.98 -11.26 10.90
CA LEU A 5 13.42 -11.52 9.57
C LEU A 5 13.55 -10.31 8.65
N LEU A 6 13.17 -9.13 9.14
CA LEU A 6 13.23 -7.90 8.36
C LEU A 6 14.68 -7.51 7.97
N ASP A 7 15.68 -7.90 8.79
CA ASP A 7 17.10 -7.66 8.51
C ASP A 7 17.61 -8.50 7.31
N HIS A 8 16.95 -9.62 7.00
CA HIS A 8 17.28 -10.49 5.87
C HIS A 8 16.52 -10.12 4.59
N ILE A 9 15.52 -9.24 4.67
CA ILE A 9 14.77 -8.77 3.51
C ILE A 9 15.51 -7.58 2.90
N THR A 10 16.31 -7.85 1.88
CA THR A 10 17.03 -6.83 1.10
C THR A 10 16.26 -6.45 -0.16
N GLN A 11 15.48 -7.37 -0.70
CA GLN A 11 14.61 -7.21 -1.86
C GLN A 11 13.28 -7.93 -1.62
N ILE A 12 12.24 -7.53 -2.35
CA ILE A 12 10.90 -8.06 -2.11
C ILE A 12 10.79 -9.57 -2.34
N ASN A 13 11.62 -10.14 -3.18
CA ASN A 13 11.65 -11.59 -3.42
C ASN A 13 12.11 -12.39 -2.17
N ASP A 14 12.85 -11.80 -1.26
CA ASP A 14 13.25 -12.47 -0.01
C ASP A 14 12.02 -12.69 0.89
N LEU A 15 11.08 -11.74 0.90
CA LEU A 15 9.81 -11.87 1.60
C LEU A 15 8.98 -13.05 1.06
N ARG A 16 8.94 -13.23 -0.25
CA ARG A 16 8.16 -14.31 -0.90
C ARG A 16 8.72 -15.71 -0.63
N ARG A 17 9.97 -15.82 -0.15
CA ARG A 17 10.60 -17.09 0.23
C ARG A 17 10.33 -17.49 1.67
N LEU A 18 9.76 -16.59 2.49
CA LEU A 18 9.40 -16.90 3.86
C LEU A 18 8.26 -17.93 3.92
N SER A 19 8.21 -18.69 5.00
CA SER A 19 7.03 -19.50 5.29
C SER A 19 5.85 -18.63 5.73
N GLU A 20 4.63 -19.08 5.51
CA GLU A 20 3.44 -18.36 6.00
C GLU A 20 3.48 -18.13 7.51
N GLY A 21 4.09 -19.07 8.27
CA GLY A 21 4.26 -18.95 9.71
C GLY A 21 5.13 -17.76 10.13
N ASP A 22 6.09 -17.37 9.29
CA ASP A 22 7.01 -16.26 9.56
C ASP A 22 6.39 -14.88 9.27
N LEU A 23 5.31 -14.83 8.48
CA LEU A 23 4.71 -13.55 8.06
C LEU A 23 4.17 -12.74 9.24
N THR A 24 3.65 -13.40 10.27
CA THR A 24 3.17 -12.74 11.49
C THR A 24 4.33 -12.08 12.24
N GLN A 25 5.46 -12.77 12.36
CA GLN A 25 6.66 -12.21 12.98
C GLN A 25 7.17 -11.03 12.16
N LEU A 26 7.28 -11.18 10.83
CA LEU A 26 7.69 -10.09 9.94
C LEU A 26 6.80 -8.86 10.09
N ALA A 27 5.48 -9.03 10.17
CA ALA A 27 4.54 -7.94 10.38
C ALA A 27 4.81 -7.21 11.70
N ASN A 28 5.10 -7.95 12.78
CA ASN A 28 5.45 -7.35 14.08
C ASN A 28 6.78 -6.58 14.04
N GLU A 29 7.77 -7.09 13.34
CA GLU A 29 9.06 -6.41 13.15
C GLU A 29 8.89 -5.14 12.30
N LEU A 30 8.10 -5.21 11.23
CA LEU A 30 7.78 -4.09 10.36
C LEU A 30 6.99 -3.00 11.10
N ARG A 31 6.03 -3.40 11.96
CA ARG A 31 5.30 -2.48 12.85
C ARG A 31 6.27 -1.74 13.76
N THR A 32 7.17 -2.47 14.38
CA THR A 32 8.19 -1.93 15.28
C THR A 32 9.10 -0.93 14.56
N ALA A 33 9.57 -1.26 13.36
CA ALA A 33 10.39 -0.38 12.53
C ALA A 33 9.63 0.89 12.13
N THR A 34 8.34 0.76 11.78
CA THR A 34 7.47 1.89 11.44
C THR A 34 7.29 2.84 12.63
N ILE A 35 7.00 2.31 13.82
CA ILE A 35 6.88 3.11 15.05
C ILE A 35 8.19 3.84 15.34
N SER A 36 9.33 3.13 15.25
CA SER A 36 10.65 3.72 15.50
C SER A 36 10.99 4.84 14.51
N ALA A 37 10.63 4.71 13.25
CA ALA A 37 10.85 5.74 12.24
C ALA A 37 9.96 6.98 12.52
N VAL A 38 8.65 6.77 12.67
CA VAL A 38 7.68 7.87 12.85
C VAL A 38 7.88 8.60 14.16
N SER A 39 8.35 7.93 15.22
CA SER A 39 8.69 8.61 16.49
C SER A 39 9.79 9.66 16.34
N LYS A 40 10.65 9.52 15.33
CA LYS A 40 11.74 10.47 15.04
C LYS A 40 11.35 11.54 14.01
N THR A 41 10.61 11.13 12.99
CA THR A 41 10.32 11.99 11.82
C THR A 41 8.96 12.68 11.90
N GLY A 42 8.07 12.20 12.76
CA GLY A 42 6.65 12.52 12.69
C GLY A 42 5.98 11.87 11.47
N GLY A 43 4.66 12.00 11.38
CA GLY A 43 3.89 11.50 10.25
C GLY A 43 2.60 10.77 10.64
N HIS A 44 2.03 10.01 9.69
CA HIS A 44 0.75 9.33 9.82
C HIS A 44 0.94 7.93 10.44
N LEU A 45 1.09 7.85 11.75
CA LEU A 45 1.38 6.58 12.42
C LEU A 45 0.19 5.61 12.37
N GLY A 46 -0.99 6.03 12.78
CA GLY A 46 -2.17 5.16 12.92
C GLY A 46 -2.58 4.50 11.61
N ALA A 47 -2.55 5.25 10.51
CA ALA A 47 -2.86 4.73 9.19
C ALA A 47 -1.83 3.69 8.72
N GLY A 48 -0.53 3.95 8.94
CA GLY A 48 0.54 3.00 8.62
C GLY A 48 0.44 1.70 9.43
N LEU A 49 0.16 1.80 10.74
CA LEU A 49 0.01 0.62 11.60
C LEU A 49 -1.19 -0.25 11.23
N GLY A 50 -2.26 0.37 10.75
CA GLY A 50 -3.48 -0.34 10.34
C GLY A 50 -3.33 -1.19 9.08
N VAL A 51 -2.26 -1.03 8.32
CA VAL A 51 -2.04 -1.75 7.06
C VAL A 51 -0.75 -2.57 7.05
N VAL A 52 -0.13 -2.81 8.19
CA VAL A 52 1.14 -3.57 8.25
C VAL A 52 0.95 -4.98 7.73
N GLU A 53 -0.01 -5.73 8.25
CA GLU A 53 -0.31 -7.11 7.82
C GLU A 53 -0.75 -7.14 6.37
N LEU A 54 -1.60 -6.21 5.97
CA LEU A 54 -2.04 -6.07 4.59
C LEU A 54 -0.85 -5.81 3.66
N THR A 55 0.10 -4.96 4.06
CA THR A 55 1.31 -4.68 3.28
C THR A 55 2.14 -5.94 3.08
N VAL A 56 2.37 -6.70 4.15
CA VAL A 56 3.11 -7.98 4.07
C VAL A 56 2.38 -8.96 3.15
N ALA A 57 1.07 -9.14 3.33
CA ALA A 57 0.27 -10.06 2.54
C ALA A 57 0.24 -9.69 1.04
N LEU A 58 0.06 -8.40 0.72
CA LEU A 58 0.04 -7.93 -0.67
C LEU A 58 1.38 -8.18 -1.37
N HIS A 59 2.51 -7.88 -0.71
CA HIS A 59 3.82 -8.13 -1.29
C HIS A 59 4.22 -9.61 -1.33
N TYR A 60 3.62 -10.43 -0.48
CA TYR A 60 3.80 -11.88 -0.49
C TYR A 60 3.07 -12.54 -1.66
N VAL A 61 1.82 -12.11 -1.90
CA VAL A 61 0.93 -12.74 -2.89
C VAL A 61 1.16 -12.20 -4.30
N PHE A 62 1.30 -10.89 -4.46
CA PHE A 62 1.39 -10.23 -5.76
C PHE A 62 2.85 -10.00 -6.18
N ALA A 63 3.10 -10.16 -7.47
CA ALA A 63 4.44 -10.03 -8.07
C ALA A 63 4.80 -8.55 -8.31
N THR A 64 4.85 -7.74 -7.23
CA THR A 64 5.28 -6.34 -7.33
C THR A 64 6.79 -6.25 -7.62
N PRO A 65 7.24 -5.30 -8.45
CA PRO A 65 6.52 -4.16 -9.03
C PRO A 65 5.79 -4.44 -10.35
N GLU A 66 5.88 -5.65 -10.92
CA GLU A 66 5.17 -6.03 -12.16
C GLU A 66 3.67 -5.87 -11.98
N ASP A 67 3.11 -6.46 -10.92
CA ASP A 67 1.78 -6.12 -10.43
C ASP A 67 1.79 -4.71 -9.82
N ARG A 68 0.78 -3.90 -10.10
CA ARG A 68 0.73 -2.50 -9.70
C ARG A 68 -0.02 -2.32 -8.39
N LEU A 69 0.69 -1.91 -7.36
CA LEU A 69 0.12 -1.63 -6.04
C LEU A 69 0.02 -0.11 -5.82
N ILE A 70 -1.20 0.39 -5.71
CA ILE A 70 -1.50 1.82 -5.55
C ILE A 70 -2.06 2.05 -4.15
N TRP A 71 -1.49 3.00 -3.43
CA TRP A 71 -1.95 3.44 -2.11
C TRP A 71 -2.74 4.74 -2.26
N ASP A 72 -4.04 4.72 -1.98
CA ASP A 72 -4.84 5.95 -2.02
C ASP A 72 -4.36 6.94 -0.95
N VAL A 73 -4.22 8.20 -1.32
CA VAL A 73 -3.49 9.21 -0.56
C VAL A 73 -2.00 8.87 -0.37
N GLY A 74 -1.68 7.63 -0.01
CA GLY A 74 -0.30 7.16 0.20
C GLY A 74 0.28 7.48 1.59
N HIS A 75 -0.53 8.02 2.51
CA HIS A 75 -0.11 8.34 3.88
C HIS A 75 0.12 7.12 4.75
N GLN A 76 -0.42 5.97 4.38
CA GLN A 76 -0.27 4.66 5.04
C GLN A 76 0.90 3.83 4.48
N ALA A 77 1.65 4.34 3.50
CA ALA A 77 2.64 3.58 2.73
C ALA A 77 4.02 3.44 3.41
N TYR A 78 4.17 3.76 4.70
CA TYR A 78 5.47 3.65 5.37
C TYR A 78 5.97 2.21 5.49
N PRO A 79 5.14 1.21 5.88
CA PRO A 79 5.51 -0.19 5.83
C PRO A 79 5.94 -0.64 4.43
N HIS A 80 5.20 -0.22 3.40
CA HIS A 80 5.53 -0.47 2.01
C HIS A 80 6.92 0.07 1.64
N LYS A 81 7.25 1.31 2.03
CA LYS A 81 8.59 1.88 1.78
C LYS A 81 9.70 1.08 2.45
N ILE A 82 9.49 0.62 3.69
CA ILE A 82 10.46 -0.20 4.41
C ILE A 82 10.72 -1.51 3.67
N LEU A 83 9.67 -2.22 3.23
CA LEU A 83 9.79 -3.50 2.54
C LEU A 83 10.36 -3.38 1.12
N THR A 84 10.21 -2.23 0.48
CA THR A 84 10.63 -2.00 -0.91
C THR A 84 11.96 -1.25 -1.03
N GLY A 85 12.92 -1.59 -0.16
CA GLY A 85 14.32 -1.17 -0.26
C GLY A 85 14.63 0.25 0.23
N ARG A 86 13.68 0.92 0.92
CA ARG A 86 13.89 2.28 1.45
C ARG A 86 14.09 2.31 2.97
N ARG A 87 14.33 1.15 3.59
CA ARG A 87 14.48 1.01 5.03
C ARG A 87 15.60 1.87 5.60
N ASP A 88 16.76 1.87 4.97
CA ASP A 88 17.93 2.63 5.45
C ASP A 88 17.71 4.13 5.43
N ARG A 89 16.83 4.60 4.54
CA ARG A 89 16.45 6.00 4.39
C ARG A 89 15.20 6.39 5.17
N ILE A 90 14.53 5.45 5.85
CA ILE A 90 13.22 5.72 6.46
C ILE A 90 13.26 6.82 7.52
N ASN A 91 14.41 7.01 8.18
CA ASN A 91 14.60 8.10 9.14
C ASN A 91 14.71 9.50 8.48
N SER A 92 14.73 9.59 7.14
CA SER A 92 14.63 10.84 6.38
C SER A 92 13.22 11.16 5.92
N LEU A 93 12.23 10.37 6.35
CA LEU A 93 10.83 10.53 5.96
C LEU A 93 10.33 11.95 6.27
N ARG A 94 9.73 12.61 5.27
CA ARG A 94 9.20 13.99 5.36
C ARG A 94 10.24 15.07 5.67
N GLN A 95 11.53 14.73 5.65
CA GLN A 95 12.59 15.71 5.79
C GLN A 95 12.97 16.31 4.43
N LYS A 96 13.63 17.48 4.46
CA LYS A 96 14.18 18.08 3.25
C LYS A 96 15.15 17.08 2.58
N ASP A 97 15.00 16.89 1.27
CA ASP A 97 15.79 15.97 0.45
C ASP A 97 15.71 14.48 0.88
N GLY A 98 14.77 14.17 1.78
CA GLY A 98 14.48 12.83 2.27
C GLY A 98 13.33 12.16 1.52
N LEU A 99 12.84 11.07 2.12
CA LEU A 99 11.70 10.33 1.59
C LEU A 99 10.41 11.13 1.73
N SER A 100 9.58 11.10 0.68
CA SER A 100 8.24 11.68 0.71
C SER A 100 7.34 10.99 1.74
N GLY A 101 6.44 11.74 2.35
CA GLY A 101 5.39 11.20 3.22
C GLY A 101 4.31 10.40 2.49
N PHE A 102 4.34 10.40 1.16
CA PHE A 102 3.41 9.69 0.27
C PHE A 102 4.19 8.84 -0.73
N THR A 103 3.51 7.97 -1.48
CA THR A 103 4.13 7.28 -2.60
C THR A 103 4.56 8.28 -3.69
N LYS A 104 5.73 8.03 -4.29
CA LYS A 104 6.31 8.94 -5.28
C LYS A 104 7.09 8.16 -6.33
N ARG A 105 6.65 8.23 -7.58
CA ARG A 105 7.24 7.49 -8.72
C ARG A 105 8.77 7.68 -8.88
N MET A 106 9.27 8.87 -8.51
CA MET A 106 10.70 9.18 -8.59
C MET A 106 11.54 8.50 -7.49
N GLU A 107 10.90 7.94 -6.45
CA GLU A 107 11.60 7.28 -5.35
C GLU A 107 11.83 5.80 -5.59
N SER A 108 10.90 5.12 -6.26
CA SER A 108 10.91 3.67 -6.38
C SER A 108 10.01 3.20 -7.53
N GLU A 109 10.43 2.15 -8.22
CA GLU A 109 9.61 1.43 -9.19
C GLU A 109 8.37 0.76 -8.57
N PHE A 110 8.40 0.53 -7.25
CA PHE A 110 7.27 0.01 -6.48
C PHE A 110 6.18 1.06 -6.21
N ASP A 111 6.41 2.31 -6.56
CA ASP A 111 5.44 3.40 -6.46
C ASP A 111 4.90 3.75 -7.86
N PRO A 112 3.99 2.96 -8.46
CA PRO A 112 3.54 3.17 -9.85
C PRO A 112 2.75 4.46 -10.03
N PHE A 113 2.23 5.03 -8.92
CA PHE A 113 1.42 6.25 -8.90
C PHE A 113 1.88 7.20 -7.79
N GLY A 114 2.07 8.46 -8.15
CA GLY A 114 2.32 9.54 -7.19
C GLY A 114 1.03 9.95 -6.52
N ALA A 115 0.98 9.82 -5.19
CA ALA A 115 -0.22 10.07 -4.41
C ALA A 115 -0.15 11.38 -3.59
N GLY A 116 -1.16 11.65 -2.77
CA GLY A 116 -1.32 12.84 -1.94
C GLY A 116 -2.76 13.31 -1.84
N HIS A 117 -3.57 13.04 -2.85
CA HIS A 117 -5.01 13.31 -2.87
C HIS A 117 -5.82 12.03 -2.70
N SER A 118 -6.92 12.11 -1.94
CA SER A 118 -7.85 11.00 -1.75
C SER A 118 -8.67 10.68 -3.00
N SER A 119 -9.20 9.46 -3.03
CA SER A 119 -10.17 8.99 -4.04
C SER A 119 -9.60 8.80 -5.46
N THR A 120 -8.28 8.84 -5.63
CA THR A 120 -7.64 8.81 -6.96
C THR A 120 -7.15 7.43 -7.38
N SER A 121 -6.96 6.50 -6.43
CA SER A 121 -6.29 5.22 -6.67
C SER A 121 -7.06 4.31 -7.61
N ILE A 122 -8.39 4.25 -7.50
CA ILE A 122 -9.23 3.35 -8.30
C ILE A 122 -9.20 3.81 -9.77
N SER A 123 -9.36 5.11 -10.02
CA SER A 123 -9.31 5.66 -11.38
C SER A 123 -7.94 5.47 -12.02
N ALA A 124 -6.86 5.74 -11.28
CA ALA A 124 -5.50 5.50 -11.75
C ALA A 124 -5.24 4.01 -12.01
N GLY A 125 -5.71 3.14 -11.11
CA GLY A 125 -5.61 1.69 -11.24
C GLY A 125 -6.37 1.17 -12.46
N LEU A 126 -7.59 1.65 -12.69
CA LEU A 126 -8.37 1.29 -13.87
C LEU A 126 -7.62 1.66 -15.15
N GLY A 127 -7.06 2.87 -15.23
CA GLY A 127 -6.27 3.28 -16.39
C GLY A 127 -5.05 2.38 -16.61
N MET A 128 -4.37 1.95 -15.56
CA MET A 128 -3.24 1.02 -15.66
C MET A 128 -3.68 -0.38 -16.09
N ALA A 129 -4.81 -0.86 -15.61
CA ALA A 129 -5.36 -2.16 -15.98
C ALA A 129 -5.78 -2.19 -17.46
N VAL A 130 -6.53 -1.18 -17.92
CA VAL A 130 -6.91 -1.03 -19.32
C VAL A 130 -5.68 -0.91 -20.23
N ALA A 131 -4.70 -0.10 -19.86
CA ALA A 131 -3.47 0.03 -20.65
C ALA A 131 -2.71 -1.30 -20.73
N SER A 132 -2.68 -2.08 -19.67
CA SER A 132 -2.04 -3.41 -19.66
C SER A 132 -2.77 -4.37 -20.58
N GLU A 133 -4.09 -4.41 -20.54
CA GLU A 133 -4.92 -5.22 -21.43
C GLU A 133 -4.69 -4.85 -22.90
N MET A 134 -4.71 -3.56 -23.23
CA MET A 134 -4.45 -3.07 -24.59
C MET A 134 -3.05 -3.44 -25.11
N GLN A 135 -2.07 -3.58 -24.21
CA GLN A 135 -0.70 -3.96 -24.54
C GLN A 135 -0.47 -5.47 -24.53
N GLY A 136 -1.48 -6.27 -24.20
CA GLY A 136 -1.35 -7.72 -24.03
C GLY A 136 -0.48 -8.11 -22.83
N ILE A 137 -0.31 -7.23 -21.84
CA ILE A 137 0.46 -7.48 -20.63
C ILE A 137 -0.49 -8.00 -19.56
N PHE A 138 -0.26 -9.23 -19.12
CA PHE A 138 -1.01 -9.83 -18.03
C PHE A 138 -0.41 -9.41 -16.69
N ARG A 139 -1.12 -8.57 -15.93
CA ARG A 139 -0.75 -8.15 -14.58
C ARG A 139 -1.96 -7.78 -13.74
N ASN A 140 -1.80 -7.88 -12.44
CA ASN A 140 -2.80 -7.41 -11.49
C ASN A 140 -2.57 -5.93 -11.18
N VAL A 141 -3.67 -5.21 -10.92
CA VAL A 141 -3.62 -3.85 -10.38
C VAL A 141 -4.41 -3.82 -9.09
N ILE A 142 -3.80 -3.36 -8.03
CA ILE A 142 -4.37 -3.36 -6.69
C ILE A 142 -4.43 -1.93 -6.17
N ALA A 143 -5.62 -1.46 -5.80
CA ALA A 143 -5.84 -0.17 -5.15
C ALA A 143 -6.19 -0.38 -3.68
N VAL A 144 -5.31 0.09 -2.78
CA VAL A 144 -5.57 0.12 -1.33
C VAL A 144 -6.15 1.48 -0.98
N ILE A 145 -7.42 1.49 -0.61
CA ILE A 145 -8.18 2.70 -0.32
C ILE A 145 -8.83 2.59 1.06
N GLY A 146 -8.71 3.62 1.88
CA GLY A 146 -9.39 3.71 3.17
C GLY A 146 -10.81 4.29 3.04
N ASP A 147 -11.65 4.03 4.04
CA ASP A 147 -13.03 4.51 4.11
C ASP A 147 -13.14 6.03 3.94
N GLY A 148 -12.26 6.76 4.62
CA GLY A 148 -12.20 8.21 4.50
C GLY A 148 -11.82 8.73 3.11
N ALA A 149 -11.12 7.92 2.32
CA ALA A 149 -10.75 8.26 0.96
C ALA A 149 -11.85 7.92 -0.07
N MET A 150 -12.87 7.20 0.33
CA MET A 150 -14.06 6.92 -0.51
C MET A 150 -15.14 8.00 -0.42
N SER A 151 -14.84 9.15 0.14
CA SER A 151 -15.82 10.23 0.36
C SER A 151 -16.11 11.10 -0.88
N ALA A 152 -15.27 11.04 -1.92
CA ALA A 152 -15.46 11.83 -3.13
C ALA A 152 -16.12 11.03 -4.27
N GLY A 153 -16.92 11.71 -5.09
CA GLY A 153 -17.61 11.11 -6.25
C GLY A 153 -16.68 10.37 -7.19
N MET A 154 -15.44 10.85 -7.37
CA MET A 154 -14.42 10.22 -8.22
C MET A 154 -14.19 8.73 -7.89
N ALA A 155 -14.20 8.35 -6.61
CA ALA A 155 -14.05 6.95 -6.22
C ALA A 155 -15.21 6.09 -6.72
N TYR A 156 -16.44 6.57 -6.55
CA TYR A 156 -17.65 5.86 -6.99
C TYR A 156 -17.79 5.82 -8.50
N GLU A 157 -17.45 6.91 -9.18
CA GLU A 157 -17.42 6.95 -10.65
C GLU A 157 -16.42 5.95 -11.21
N ALA A 158 -15.22 5.89 -10.62
CA ALA A 158 -14.19 4.94 -11.01
C ALA A 158 -14.62 3.50 -10.73
N MET A 159 -15.24 3.21 -9.58
CA MET A 159 -15.77 1.88 -9.24
C MET A 159 -16.87 1.46 -10.23
N ASN A 160 -17.79 2.36 -10.55
CA ASN A 160 -18.86 2.08 -11.51
C ASN A 160 -18.30 1.79 -12.90
N ASN A 161 -17.31 2.56 -13.34
CA ASN A 161 -16.64 2.34 -14.61
C ASN A 161 -15.84 1.02 -14.60
N ALA A 162 -15.11 0.73 -13.53
CA ALA A 162 -14.35 -0.53 -13.40
C ALA A 162 -15.27 -1.75 -13.43
N GLY A 163 -16.46 -1.66 -12.79
CA GLY A 163 -17.47 -2.73 -12.80
C GLY A 163 -18.06 -3.03 -14.17
N ALA A 164 -17.94 -2.11 -15.13
CA ALA A 164 -18.34 -2.32 -16.50
C ALA A 164 -17.24 -2.89 -17.41
N THR A 165 -16.04 -3.13 -16.87
CA THR A 165 -14.89 -3.66 -17.59
C THR A 165 -14.49 -5.05 -17.08
N ASN A 166 -13.76 -5.83 -17.88
CA ASN A 166 -13.22 -7.12 -17.49
C ASN A 166 -11.75 -7.03 -16.97
N CYS A 167 -11.30 -5.83 -16.64
CA CYS A 167 -9.92 -5.60 -16.23
C CYS A 167 -9.61 -6.21 -14.85
N LEU A 168 -8.37 -6.68 -14.67
CA LEU A 168 -7.87 -7.20 -13.39
C LEU A 168 -7.53 -6.05 -12.44
N LEU A 169 -8.56 -5.43 -11.88
CA LEU A 169 -8.44 -4.40 -10.85
C LEU A 169 -9.06 -4.89 -9.53
N TYR A 170 -8.25 -4.90 -8.48
CA TYR A 170 -8.66 -5.26 -7.13
C TYR A 170 -8.71 -4.02 -6.24
N THR A 171 -9.75 -3.90 -5.43
CA THR A 171 -9.83 -2.91 -4.36
C THR A 171 -9.72 -3.62 -3.02
N SER A 172 -8.84 -3.15 -2.15
CA SER A 172 -8.69 -3.68 -0.80
C SER A 172 -9.07 -2.59 0.20
N PRO A 173 -10.16 -2.78 0.97
CA PRO A 173 -10.51 -1.88 2.05
C PRO A 173 -9.46 -1.96 3.16
N SER A 174 -9.18 -0.82 3.80
CA SER A 174 -8.32 -0.79 4.98
C SER A 174 -8.99 -1.56 6.13
N PRO A 175 -8.24 -2.31 6.96
CA PRO A 175 -8.79 -2.99 8.15
C PRO A 175 -9.53 -2.06 9.12
N ARG A 176 -9.27 -0.76 9.06
CA ARG A 176 -9.96 0.28 9.84
C ARG A 176 -11.43 0.40 9.47
N ASP A 177 -11.81 -0.02 8.26
CA ASP A 177 -13.19 0.06 7.75
C ASP A 177 -14.14 -0.90 8.49
N ARG A 178 -13.61 -2.01 9.02
CA ARG A 178 -14.39 -3.00 9.78
C ARG A 178 -14.95 -2.50 11.10
N THR A 179 -14.38 -1.45 11.68
CA THR A 179 -14.82 -0.90 12.96
C THR A 179 -15.92 0.16 12.83
N ARG A 180 -16.11 0.71 11.63
CA ARG A 180 -17.12 1.74 11.35
C ARG A 180 -18.36 1.23 10.60
N SER A 181 -18.32 0.05 10.01
CA SER A 181 -19.44 -0.53 9.23
C SER A 181 -20.56 -1.12 10.10
N ARG A 182 -20.55 -0.95 11.43
CA ARG A 182 -21.72 -1.17 12.26
C ARG A 182 -22.61 0.07 12.25
N MET A 183 -23.19 0.39 11.12
CA MET A 183 -24.44 1.13 11.15
C MET A 183 -25.50 0.22 11.81
N PRO A 184 -26.19 0.66 12.85
CA PRO A 184 -27.33 -0.09 13.34
C PRO A 184 -28.34 -0.13 12.18
N SER A 185 -28.77 -1.33 11.82
CA SER A 185 -29.97 -1.53 11.03
C SER A 185 -31.13 -1.02 11.88
N SER A 186 -31.42 0.25 11.77
CA SER A 186 -32.61 0.81 12.38
C SER A 186 -33.69 0.82 11.36
N ALA A 187 -34.68 -0.02 11.64
CA ALA A 187 -36.11 0.11 11.39
C ALA A 187 -36.55 0.57 9.99
#